data_5a3903123fed979a24bb8b367ae5570a
#
_entry.id   5a3903123fed979a24bb8b367ae5570a
#
_cell.length_a   1.000
_cell.length_b   1.000
_cell.length_c   1.000
_cell.angle_alpha   90.00
_cell.angle_beta   90.00
_cell.angle_gamma   90.00
#
_symmetry.space_group_name_H-M   'P 1'
#
loop_
_entity.id
_entity.type
_entity.pdbx_description
1 polymer ?
#
loop_
_entity_poly.entity_id
_entity_poly.type
_entity_poly.pdbx_seq_one_letter_code
_entity_poly.pdbx_strand_id
1 'polypeptide(L)'
;MKRKSSFSPIDAAADGLLRKMARGDNALAWLQARWGRIVGEPLSRKIEPTALHGRRLTVSLLDPAWRKPVEAALAELENKLATEMPEVRPRVTLR
;
A
#
# COMPACT_ATOMS: atom_id res chain seq x y z
N MET A 1 11.81 -23.43 -21.52
CA MET A 1 11.25 -22.96 -21.08
C MET A 1 11.16 -22.35 -20.99
N LYS A 2 11.09 -22.15 -21.05
CA LYS A 2 10.56 -21.46 -20.76
C LYS A 2 10.57 -20.70 -20.29
N ARG A 3 10.80 -20.45 -20.13
CA ARG A 3 10.57 -19.65 -19.45
C ARG A 3 10.24 -18.83 -19.56
N LYS A 4 10.03 -18.69 -19.89
CA LYS A 4 9.48 -17.94 -19.81
C LYS A 4 8.96 -17.58 -19.63
N SER A 5 8.86 -17.73 -19.77
CA SER A 5 8.13 -17.45 -19.30
C SER A 5 7.91 -17.55 -18.83
N SER A 6 8.08 -17.78 -19.27
CA SER A 6 7.36 -18.14 -18.58
C SER A 6 7.30 -17.92 -17.64
N PHE A 7 7.06 -17.77 -17.74
CA PHE A 7 6.95 -17.10 -16.61
C PHE A 7 5.61 -16.52 -16.25
N SER A 8 4.66 -16.33 -17.21
CA SER A 8 3.33 -15.80 -16.95
C SER A 8 2.57 -16.55 -15.86
N PRO A 9 2.57 -17.88 -15.83
CA PRO A 9 1.91 -18.60 -14.74
C PRO A 9 2.54 -18.31 -13.40
N ILE A 10 3.85 -18.07 -13.37
CA ILE A 10 4.55 -17.74 -12.14
C ILE A 10 4.17 -16.35 -11.69
N ASP A 11 4.06 -15.41 -12.62
CA ASP A 11 3.64 -14.06 -12.29
C ASP A 11 2.22 -14.04 -11.74
N ALA A 12 1.32 -14.82 -12.35
CA ALA A 12 -0.05 -14.90 -11.88
C ALA A 12 -0.12 -15.51 -10.48
N ALA A 13 0.69 -16.55 -10.23
CA ALA A 13 0.72 -17.18 -8.92
C ALA A 13 1.29 -16.24 -7.87
N ALA A 14 2.34 -15.48 -8.21
CA ALA A 14 2.93 -14.54 -7.30
C ALA A 14 1.96 -13.41 -6.97
N ASP A 15 1.22 -12.94 -7.96
CA ASP A 15 0.24 -11.90 -7.77
C ASP A 15 -0.88 -12.36 -6.84
N GLY A 16 -1.36 -13.60 -7.02
CA GLY A 16 -2.37 -14.17 -6.14
C GLY A 16 -1.87 -14.33 -4.72
N LEU A 17 -0.60 -14.74 -4.57
CA LEU A 17 0.00 -14.88 -3.26
C LEU A 17 0.10 -13.52 -2.56
N LEU A 18 0.52 -12.49 -3.28
CA LEU A 18 0.61 -11.15 -2.74
C LEU A 18 -0.74 -10.64 -2.26
N ARG A 19 -1.81 -10.96 -3.00
CA ARG A 19 -3.15 -10.56 -2.59
C ARG A 19 -3.57 -11.26 -1.31
N LYS A 20 -3.19 -12.54 -1.16
CA LYS A 20 -3.46 -13.27 0.08
C LYS A 20 -2.70 -12.66 1.24
N MET A 21 -1.44 -12.28 1.01
CA MET A 21 -0.65 -11.62 2.02
C MET A 21 -1.26 -10.29 2.42
N ALA A 22 -1.84 -9.57 1.46
CA ALA A 22 -2.45 -8.28 1.73
C ALA A 22 -3.67 -8.40 2.65
N ARG A 23 -4.24 -9.60 2.80
CA ARG A 23 -5.38 -9.82 3.68
C ARG A 23 -5.00 -10.46 5.00
N GLY A 24 -3.72 -10.78 5.19
CA GLY A 24 -3.25 -11.46 6.38
C GLY A 24 -2.25 -10.62 7.16
N ASP A 25 -1.48 -11.29 7.99
CA ASP A 25 -0.52 -10.64 8.87
C ASP A 25 0.59 -9.94 8.12
N ASN A 26 0.81 -10.31 6.84
CA ASN A 26 1.87 -9.72 6.04
C ASN A 26 1.40 -8.55 5.19
N ALA A 27 0.16 -8.13 5.35
CA ALA A 27 -0.40 -7.05 4.53
C ALA A 27 0.39 -5.77 4.68
N LEU A 28 0.80 -5.44 5.90
CA LEU A 28 1.58 -4.23 6.14
C LEU A 28 2.94 -4.29 5.45
N ALA A 29 3.62 -5.44 5.55
CA ALA A 29 4.92 -5.60 4.91
C ALA A 29 4.81 -5.49 3.39
N TRP A 30 3.78 -6.09 2.82
CA TRP A 30 3.50 -5.99 1.39
C TRP A 30 3.31 -4.52 0.98
N LEU A 31 2.54 -3.80 1.78
CA LEU A 31 2.24 -2.40 1.52
C LEU A 31 3.49 -1.53 1.65
N GLN A 32 4.29 -1.77 2.69
CA GLN A 32 5.54 -1.03 2.89
C GLN A 32 6.48 -1.19 1.70
N ALA A 33 6.57 -2.41 1.17
CA ALA A 33 7.44 -2.70 0.05
C ALA A 33 7.00 -1.96 -1.23
N ARG A 34 5.73 -1.63 -1.36
CA ARG A 34 5.17 -0.98 -2.54
C ARG A 34 4.80 0.47 -2.32
N TRP A 35 5.08 0.99 -1.14
CA TRP A 35 4.60 2.31 -0.74
C TRP A 35 4.98 3.41 -1.73
N GLY A 36 6.25 3.44 -2.14
CA GLY A 36 6.71 4.47 -3.07
C GLY A 36 5.99 4.43 -4.41
N ARG A 37 5.66 3.22 -4.88
CA ARG A 37 4.95 3.07 -6.16
C ARG A 37 3.49 3.46 -6.05
N ILE A 38 2.87 3.12 -4.92
CA ILE A 38 1.45 3.38 -4.73
C ILE A 38 1.21 4.86 -4.48
N VAL A 39 1.98 5.42 -3.56
CA VAL A 39 1.77 6.79 -3.09
C VAL A 39 2.46 7.82 -3.98
N GLY A 40 3.64 7.49 -4.48
CA GLY A 40 4.43 8.40 -5.30
C GLY A 40 5.13 9.46 -4.46
N GLU A 41 6.05 10.16 -5.10
CA GLU A 41 6.79 11.22 -4.44
C GLU A 41 6.09 12.56 -4.66
N PRO A 42 6.25 13.49 -3.75
CA PRO A 42 7.07 13.41 -2.54
C PRO A 42 6.40 12.76 -1.35
N LEU A 43 5.12 12.43 -1.41
CA LEU A 43 4.36 11.93 -0.27
C LEU A 43 4.97 10.68 0.34
N SER A 44 5.49 9.76 -0.48
CA SER A 44 6.06 8.52 0.03
C SER A 44 7.25 8.75 0.97
N ARG A 45 7.85 9.92 0.90
CA ARG A 45 8.96 10.30 1.79
C ARG A 45 8.50 11.07 3.01
N LYS A 46 7.25 11.50 3.03
CA LYS A 46 6.71 12.32 4.10
C LYS A 46 5.79 11.56 5.02
N ILE A 47 5.34 10.39 4.59
CA ILE A 47 4.47 9.53 5.39
C ILE A 47 4.90 8.08 5.21
N GLU A 48 4.64 7.26 6.22
CA GLU A 48 4.92 5.84 6.11
C GLU A 48 3.81 5.02 6.78
N PRO A 49 3.48 3.84 6.22
CA PRO A 49 2.48 2.99 6.86
C PRO A 49 3.13 2.25 8.03
N THR A 50 2.48 2.32 9.20
CA THR A 50 3.03 1.74 10.41
C THR A 50 2.21 0.60 10.99
N ALA A 51 0.92 0.54 10.68
CA ALA A 51 0.07 -0.53 11.18
C ALA A 51 -1.13 -0.70 10.26
N LEU A 52 -1.57 -1.94 10.11
CA LEU A 52 -2.77 -2.25 9.35
C LEU A 52 -3.56 -3.29 10.13
N HIS A 53 -4.75 -2.89 10.58
CA HIS A 53 -5.64 -3.78 11.33
C HIS A 53 -6.99 -3.79 10.62
N GLY A 54 -7.29 -4.91 9.95
CA GLY A 54 -8.48 -4.98 9.12
C GLY A 54 -8.40 -3.96 8.00
N ARG A 55 -9.30 -2.99 8.02
CA ARG A 55 -9.32 -1.90 7.03
C ARG A 55 -8.65 -0.64 7.53
N ARG A 56 -8.23 -0.60 8.78
CA ARG A 56 -7.63 0.61 9.35
C ARG A 56 -6.13 0.63 9.10
N LEU A 57 -5.70 1.53 8.25
CA LEU A 57 -4.28 1.74 7.99
C LEU A 57 -3.82 2.98 8.75
N THR A 58 -2.86 2.79 9.64
CA THR A 58 -2.24 3.89 10.36
C THR A 58 -0.99 4.31 9.62
N VAL A 59 -0.89 5.60 9.35
CA VAL A 59 0.21 6.20 8.62
C VAL A 59 0.85 7.26 9.51
N SER A 60 2.17 7.21 9.65
CA SER A 60 2.92 8.19 10.43
C SER A 60 3.39 9.33 9.57
N LEU A 61 3.26 10.54 10.10
CA LEU A 61 3.77 11.74 9.44
C LEU A 61 5.24 11.89 9.81
N LEU A 62 6.11 11.89 8.81
CA LEU A 62 7.56 11.99 9.02
C LEU A 62 8.04 13.44 9.07
N ASP A 63 7.27 14.35 8.47
CA ASP A 63 7.63 15.76 8.41
C ASP A 63 6.40 16.58 8.82
N PRO A 64 6.42 17.18 10.02
CA PRO A 64 5.26 17.92 10.52
C PRO A 64 4.81 19.06 9.61
N ALA A 65 5.72 19.62 8.81
CA ALA A 65 5.37 20.69 7.89
C ALA A 65 4.42 20.22 6.80
N TRP A 66 4.32 18.90 6.58
CA TRP A 66 3.48 18.32 5.54
C TRP A 66 2.11 17.87 6.04
N ARG A 67 1.78 18.15 7.29
CA ARG A 67 0.50 17.69 7.85
C ARG A 67 -0.69 18.13 7.01
N LYS A 68 -0.79 19.41 6.71
CA LYS A 68 -1.92 19.91 5.94
C LYS A 68 -1.97 19.35 4.51
N PRO A 69 -0.86 19.36 3.75
CA PRO A 69 -0.88 18.76 2.43
C PRO A 69 -1.25 17.28 2.46
N VAL A 70 -0.78 16.54 3.47
CA VAL A 70 -1.08 15.12 3.60
C VAL A 70 -2.56 14.94 3.92
N GLU A 71 -3.09 15.71 4.86
CA GLU A 71 -4.52 15.62 5.22
C GLU A 71 -5.40 15.89 4.01
N ALA A 72 -5.01 16.85 3.18
CA ALA A 72 -5.76 17.17 1.98
C ALA A 72 -5.69 16.04 0.94
N ALA A 73 -4.66 15.22 1.00
CA ALA A 73 -4.46 14.13 0.05
C ALA A 73 -4.99 12.79 0.53
N LEU A 74 -5.54 12.71 1.75
CA LEU A 74 -5.95 11.42 2.31
C LEU A 74 -7.02 10.70 1.49
N ALA A 75 -7.99 11.43 0.96
CA ALA A 75 -9.05 10.81 0.16
C ALA A 75 -8.47 10.21 -1.12
N GLU A 76 -7.56 10.92 -1.76
CA GLU A 76 -6.91 10.42 -2.96
C GLU A 76 -6.04 9.23 -2.64
N LEU A 77 -5.34 9.27 -1.50
CA LEU A 77 -4.53 8.16 -1.06
C LEU A 77 -5.39 6.92 -0.82
N GLU A 78 -6.53 7.08 -0.17
CA GLU A 78 -7.46 5.97 0.04
C GLU A 78 -7.94 5.39 -1.28
N ASN A 79 -8.19 6.24 -2.27
CA ASN A 79 -8.58 5.77 -3.60
C ASN A 79 -7.48 4.95 -4.27
N LYS A 80 -6.24 5.40 -4.15
CA LYS A 80 -5.10 4.65 -4.69
C LYS A 80 -4.95 3.32 -4.00
N LEU A 81 -5.12 3.29 -2.68
CA LEU A 81 -5.04 2.06 -1.91
C LEU A 81 -6.17 1.11 -2.26
N ALA A 82 -7.38 1.63 -2.50
CA ALA A 82 -8.50 0.79 -2.91
C ALA A 82 -8.24 0.14 -4.26
N THR A 83 -7.52 0.82 -5.15
CA THR A 83 -7.15 0.27 -6.45
C THR A 83 -6.12 -0.84 -6.29
N GLU A 84 -5.13 -0.64 -5.41
CA GLU A 84 -4.06 -1.61 -5.19
C GLU A 84 -4.50 -2.77 -4.31
N MET A 85 -5.40 -2.51 -3.37
CA MET A 85 -5.88 -3.50 -2.42
C MET A 85 -7.41 -3.52 -2.41
N PRO A 86 -8.03 -3.92 -3.53
CA PRO A 86 -9.50 -3.82 -3.66
C PRO A 86 -10.26 -4.69 -2.67
N GLU A 87 -9.63 -5.72 -2.13
CA GLU A 87 -10.26 -6.61 -1.17
C GLU A 87 -10.25 -6.06 0.24
N VAL A 88 -9.30 -5.17 0.54
CA VAL A 88 -9.16 -4.57 1.85
C VAL A 88 -9.74 -3.16 1.89
N ARG A 89 -9.46 -2.36 0.87
CA ARG A 89 -9.88 -0.95 0.77
C ARG A 89 -9.56 -0.20 2.05
N PRO A 90 -8.25 -0.03 2.36
CA PRO A 90 -7.88 0.55 3.64
C PRO A 90 -8.40 1.96 3.84
N ARG A 91 -8.78 2.26 5.08
CA ARG A 91 -9.12 3.61 5.53
C ARG A 91 -7.90 4.16 6.25
N VAL A 92 -7.46 5.33 5.85
CA VAL A 92 -6.20 5.89 6.34
C VAL A 92 -6.43 6.78 7.56
N THR A 93 -5.64 6.53 8.60
CA THR A 93 -5.60 7.37 9.79
C THR A 93 -4.19 7.95 9.88
N LEU A 94 -4.09 9.27 9.90
CA LEU A 94 -2.80 9.96 10.01
C LEU A 94 -2.47 10.20 11.47
N ARG A 95 -1.24 9.85 11.84
CA ARG A 95 -0.77 10.07 13.21
C ARG A 95 0.40 11.01 13.27
#